data_149614be1281b2501b93da0cf8da184d
#
_entry.id   149614be1281b2501b93da0cf8da184d
#
_cell.length_a   1.000
_cell.length_b   1.000
_cell.length_c   1.000
_cell.angle_alpha   90.00
_cell.angle_beta   90.00
_cell.angle_gamma   90.00
#
_symmetry.space_group_name_H-M   'P 1'
#
loop_
_entity.id
_entity.type
_entity.pdbx_description
1 polymer ?
#
loop_
_entity_poly.entity_id
_entity_poly.type
_entity_poly.pdbx_seq_one_letter_code
_entity_poly.pdbx_strand_id
1 'polypeptide(L)'
;DVVVLVVAADDGVMPQTEEAISHAKAAGVKIVVALNKIDLPGANPDKVKTELSSKGLQPQDWGGDTEVIPCSAITKDGIDDLLEVLSLESELLEIKANPDRPAQGHVIEASVSGGKGVLTTLLVKNGTLRSGDFLIAGQAYGRVRAMLDDQGLKVDGAPPATPVEVL
;
A
#
# COMPACT_ATOMS: atom_id res chain seq x y z
N ASP A 1 -4.47 -4.07 -4.80
CA ASP A 1 -5.55 -4.91 -4.27
C ASP A 1 -6.45 -4.11 -3.31
N VAL A 2 -5.92 -3.54 -2.22
CA VAL A 2 -6.62 -2.60 -1.31
C VAL A 2 -5.77 -1.34 -1.17
N VAL A 3 -6.38 -0.17 -1.12
CA VAL A 3 -5.73 1.11 -0.84
C VAL A 3 -6.11 1.55 0.56
N VAL A 4 -5.11 1.85 1.40
CA VAL A 4 -5.31 2.56 2.66
C VAL A 4 -5.11 4.04 2.41
N LEU A 5 -6.21 4.80 2.43
CA LEU A 5 -6.20 6.25 2.26
C LEU A 5 -6.06 6.91 3.63
N VAL A 6 -4.92 7.51 3.90
CA VAL A 6 -4.66 8.19 5.17
C VAL A 6 -5.14 9.65 5.08
N VAL A 7 -6.07 10.01 5.94
CA VAL A 7 -6.63 11.37 6.04
C VAL A 7 -6.50 11.88 7.45
N ALA A 8 -5.99 13.09 7.63
CA ALA A 8 -5.86 13.68 8.94
C ALA A 8 -7.20 14.25 9.44
N ALA A 9 -7.57 13.91 10.68
CA ALA A 9 -8.84 14.33 11.28
C ALA A 9 -8.92 15.84 11.60
N ASP A 10 -7.77 16.51 11.66
CA ASP A 10 -7.65 17.95 11.88
C ASP A 10 -7.66 18.75 10.58
N ASP A 11 -7.07 18.21 9.50
CA ASP A 11 -6.93 18.90 8.21
C ASP A 11 -8.11 18.64 7.26
N GLY A 12 -8.64 17.40 7.24
CA GLY A 12 -9.70 16.97 6.33
C GLY A 12 -9.19 16.52 4.96
N VAL A 13 -10.07 16.57 3.96
CA VAL A 13 -9.77 16.14 2.60
C VAL A 13 -9.01 17.23 1.85
N MET A 14 -7.73 17.00 1.61
CA MET A 14 -6.83 17.91 0.90
C MET A 14 -6.75 17.56 -0.60
N PRO A 15 -6.22 18.44 -1.47
CA PRO A 15 -6.11 18.16 -2.91
C PRO A 15 -5.38 16.84 -3.24
N GLN A 16 -4.31 16.51 -2.51
CA GLN A 16 -3.60 15.26 -2.69
C GLN A 16 -4.47 14.04 -2.32
N THR A 17 -5.36 14.21 -1.34
CA THR A 17 -6.34 13.16 -0.97
C THR A 17 -7.33 12.93 -2.11
N GLU A 18 -7.82 13.99 -2.75
CA GLU A 18 -8.71 13.90 -3.90
C GLU A 18 -8.04 13.20 -5.09
N GLU A 19 -6.77 13.52 -5.35
CA GLU A 19 -5.99 12.84 -6.39
C GLU A 19 -5.84 11.35 -6.10
N ALA A 20 -5.50 10.99 -4.86
CA ALA A 20 -5.39 9.60 -4.44
C ALA A 20 -6.72 8.83 -4.57
N ILE A 21 -7.85 9.45 -4.20
CA ILE A 21 -9.19 8.89 -4.39
C ILE A 21 -9.46 8.64 -5.88
N SER A 22 -9.14 9.62 -6.73
CA SER A 22 -9.34 9.51 -8.18
C SER A 22 -8.54 8.36 -8.77
N HIS A 23 -7.27 8.21 -8.40
CA HIS A 23 -6.42 7.12 -8.86
C HIS A 23 -6.91 5.75 -8.37
N ALA A 24 -7.29 5.64 -7.10
CA ALA A 24 -7.81 4.39 -6.54
C ALA A 24 -9.13 3.96 -7.23
N LYS A 25 -10.03 4.90 -7.48
CA LYS A 25 -11.29 4.65 -8.22
C LYS A 25 -11.00 4.25 -9.68
N ALA A 26 -10.09 4.93 -10.34
CA ALA A 26 -9.69 4.58 -11.72
C ALA A 26 -9.06 3.18 -11.81
N ALA A 27 -8.34 2.76 -10.77
CA ALA A 27 -7.78 1.42 -10.66
C ALA A 27 -8.81 0.35 -10.24
N GLY A 28 -10.03 0.75 -9.84
CA GLY A 28 -11.09 -0.17 -9.42
C GLY A 28 -10.75 -0.97 -8.16
N VAL A 29 -9.91 -0.42 -7.28
CA VAL A 29 -9.49 -1.08 -6.04
C VAL A 29 -10.33 -0.63 -4.85
N LYS A 30 -10.48 -1.52 -3.86
CA LYS A 30 -11.16 -1.20 -2.60
C LYS A 30 -10.38 -0.13 -1.84
N ILE A 31 -11.09 0.83 -1.28
CA ILE A 31 -10.51 1.90 -0.47
C ILE A 31 -10.96 1.72 0.98
N VAL A 32 -10.00 1.67 1.89
CA VAL A 32 -10.19 1.77 3.35
C VAL A 32 -9.58 3.08 3.81
N VAL A 33 -10.30 3.87 4.58
CA VAL A 33 -9.82 5.17 5.07
C VAL A 33 -9.28 5.03 6.49
N ALA A 34 -8.01 5.33 6.68
CA ALA A 34 -7.41 5.53 8.00
C ALA A 34 -7.54 7.02 8.38
N LEU A 35 -8.51 7.33 9.23
CA LEU A 35 -8.75 8.68 9.73
C LEU A 35 -7.80 8.95 10.89
N ASN A 36 -6.63 9.48 10.56
CA ASN A 36 -5.50 9.62 11.47
C ASN A 36 -5.55 10.93 12.28
N LYS A 37 -4.71 11.01 13.31
CA LYS A 37 -4.57 12.15 14.23
C LYS A 37 -5.82 12.43 15.08
N ILE A 38 -6.57 11.41 15.46
CA ILE A 38 -7.74 11.58 16.32
C ILE A 38 -7.39 12.05 17.75
N ASP A 39 -6.12 11.93 18.12
CA ASP A 39 -5.55 12.39 19.39
C ASP A 39 -5.42 13.92 19.49
N LEU A 40 -5.51 14.64 18.37
CA LEU A 40 -5.36 16.10 18.37
C LEU A 40 -6.64 16.82 18.83
N PRO A 41 -6.55 17.92 19.58
CA PRO A 41 -7.70 18.69 20.04
C PRO A 41 -8.58 19.27 18.91
N GLY A 42 -8.01 19.45 17.71
CA GLY A 42 -8.69 19.95 16.53
C GLY A 42 -9.32 18.84 15.65
N ALA A 43 -9.20 17.58 16.04
CA ALA A 43 -9.74 16.47 15.28
C ALA A 43 -11.26 16.54 15.17
N ASN A 44 -11.78 16.44 13.95
CA ASN A 44 -13.22 16.44 13.68
C ASN A 44 -13.58 15.31 12.69
N PRO A 45 -13.73 14.08 13.18
CA PRO A 45 -14.06 12.92 12.35
C PRO A 45 -15.32 13.09 11.49
N ASP A 46 -16.37 13.68 12.04
CA ASP A 46 -17.66 13.82 11.33
C ASP A 46 -17.56 14.81 10.16
N LYS A 47 -16.78 15.89 10.32
CA LYS A 47 -16.50 16.81 9.24
C LYS A 47 -15.78 16.07 8.09
N VAL A 48 -14.76 15.29 8.41
CA VAL A 48 -13.98 14.55 7.40
C VAL A 48 -14.84 13.48 6.72
N LYS A 49 -15.68 12.76 7.46
CA LYS A 49 -16.64 11.80 6.89
C LYS A 49 -17.60 12.50 5.90
N THR A 50 -18.07 13.71 6.23
CA THR A 50 -18.92 14.51 5.33
C THR A 50 -18.16 14.89 4.04
N GLU A 51 -16.92 15.33 4.16
CA GLU A 51 -16.06 15.67 3.02
C GLU A 51 -15.80 14.44 2.13
N LEU A 52 -15.46 13.28 2.71
CA LEU A 52 -15.27 12.02 2.00
C LEU A 52 -16.53 11.59 1.25
N SER A 53 -17.69 11.71 1.90
CA SER A 53 -18.99 11.40 1.29
C SER A 53 -19.23 12.28 0.05
N SER A 54 -18.90 13.58 0.11
CA SER A 54 -19.00 14.49 -1.03
C SER A 54 -18.10 14.12 -2.21
N LYS A 55 -17.00 13.37 -1.94
CA LYS A 55 -16.08 12.82 -2.96
C LYS A 55 -16.46 11.41 -3.40
N GLY A 56 -17.64 10.92 -2.97
CA GLY A 56 -18.17 9.61 -3.32
C GLY A 56 -17.48 8.45 -2.61
N LEU A 57 -17.01 8.69 -1.39
CA LEU A 57 -16.61 7.68 -0.42
C LEU A 57 -17.59 7.74 0.75
N GLN A 58 -18.72 7.07 0.59
CA GLN A 58 -19.77 7.03 1.62
C GLN A 58 -19.34 6.13 2.77
N PRO A 59 -19.22 6.65 4.00
CA PRO A 59 -18.87 5.83 5.15
C PRO A 59 -19.87 4.71 5.41
N GLN A 60 -19.40 3.56 5.86
CA GLN A 60 -20.24 2.40 6.17
C GLN A 60 -21.23 2.71 7.29
N ASP A 61 -20.84 3.47 8.31
CA ASP A 61 -21.71 3.95 9.39
C ASP A 61 -22.91 4.75 8.87
N TRP A 62 -22.80 5.32 7.68
CA TRP A 62 -23.84 6.13 7.03
C TRP A 62 -24.53 5.39 5.88
N GLY A 63 -24.40 4.05 5.87
CA GLY A 63 -25.02 3.18 4.87
C GLY A 63 -24.27 3.10 3.54
N GLY A 64 -22.99 3.46 3.51
CA GLY A 64 -22.12 3.29 2.36
C GLY A 64 -21.33 1.97 2.38
N ASP A 65 -20.27 1.94 1.59
CA ASP A 65 -19.39 0.78 1.38
C ASP A 65 -17.92 1.06 1.75
N THR A 66 -17.62 2.26 2.25
CA THR A 66 -16.27 2.67 2.59
C THR A 66 -16.03 2.57 4.09
N GLU A 67 -15.08 1.71 4.48
CA GLU A 67 -14.62 1.63 5.86
C GLU A 67 -13.80 2.87 6.22
N VAL A 68 -14.17 3.55 7.31
CA VAL A 68 -13.47 4.73 7.84
C VAL A 68 -13.09 4.46 9.27
N ILE A 69 -11.83 4.15 9.50
CA ILE A 69 -11.29 3.72 10.78
C ILE A 69 -10.59 4.91 11.47
N PRO A 70 -11.12 5.41 12.58
CA PRO A 70 -10.44 6.42 13.39
C PRO A 70 -9.19 5.81 14.02
N CYS A 71 -8.05 6.48 13.86
CA CYS A 71 -6.79 6.00 14.41
C CYS A 71 -5.82 7.12 14.78
N SER A 72 -4.81 6.79 15.55
CA SER A 72 -3.67 7.66 15.82
C SER A 72 -2.36 6.89 15.67
N ALA A 73 -1.53 7.33 14.75
CA ALA A 73 -0.20 6.75 14.57
C ALA A 73 0.74 7.02 15.77
N ILE A 74 0.45 8.04 16.59
CA ILE A 74 1.26 8.40 17.76
C ILE A 74 0.86 7.56 18.97
N THR A 75 -0.43 7.54 19.31
CA THR A 75 -0.94 6.79 20.47
C THR A 75 -1.15 5.31 20.15
N LYS A 76 -1.20 4.95 18.86
CA LYS A 76 -1.53 3.63 18.30
C LYS A 76 -3.00 3.20 18.48
N ASP A 77 -3.86 4.10 18.97
CA ASP A 77 -5.29 3.83 19.05
C ASP A 77 -5.86 3.55 17.66
N GLY A 78 -6.75 2.57 17.53
CA GLY A 78 -7.42 2.18 16.28
C GLY A 78 -6.53 1.50 15.23
N ILE A 79 -5.25 1.27 15.50
CA ILE A 79 -4.35 0.58 14.53
C ILE A 79 -4.72 -0.89 14.42
N ASP A 80 -5.04 -1.55 15.53
CA ASP A 80 -5.45 -2.95 15.51
C ASP A 80 -6.78 -3.14 14.75
N ASP A 81 -7.72 -2.21 14.93
CA ASP A 81 -8.99 -2.21 14.19
C ASP A 81 -8.76 -2.03 12.69
N LEU A 82 -7.83 -1.13 12.29
CA LEU A 82 -7.44 -0.95 10.90
C LEU A 82 -6.85 -2.24 10.31
N LEU A 83 -5.99 -2.93 11.03
CA LEU A 83 -5.39 -4.19 10.59
C LEU A 83 -6.43 -5.30 10.48
N GLU A 84 -7.39 -5.36 11.41
CA GLU A 84 -8.49 -6.32 11.34
C GLU A 84 -9.36 -6.10 10.10
N VAL A 85 -9.74 -4.86 9.82
CA VAL A 85 -10.51 -4.49 8.62
C VAL A 85 -9.75 -4.85 7.35
N LEU A 86 -8.44 -4.57 7.28
CA LEU A 86 -7.62 -4.92 6.12
C LEU A 86 -7.52 -6.44 5.93
N SER A 87 -7.46 -7.21 7.01
CA SER A 87 -7.47 -8.67 6.95
C SER A 87 -8.80 -9.18 6.38
N LEU A 88 -9.93 -8.68 6.89
CA LEU A 88 -11.26 -9.05 6.41
C LEU A 88 -11.46 -8.69 4.93
N GLU A 89 -11.09 -7.48 4.52
CA GLU A 89 -11.19 -7.05 3.12
C GLU A 89 -10.32 -7.90 2.19
N SER A 90 -9.13 -8.30 2.64
CA SER A 90 -8.25 -9.16 1.86
C SER A 90 -8.83 -10.58 1.68
N GLU A 91 -9.51 -11.10 2.69
CA GLU A 91 -10.20 -12.40 2.62
C GLU A 91 -11.40 -12.33 1.67
N LEU A 92 -12.21 -11.26 1.75
CA LEU A 92 -13.37 -11.05 0.88
C LEU A 92 -12.98 -10.93 -0.61
N LEU A 93 -11.83 -10.35 -0.89
CA LEU A 93 -11.29 -10.21 -2.24
C LEU A 93 -10.71 -11.52 -2.79
N GLU A 94 -10.59 -12.56 -1.97
CA GLU A 94 -9.99 -13.85 -2.34
C GLU A 94 -8.65 -13.69 -3.07
N ILE A 95 -7.78 -12.81 -2.60
CA ILE A 95 -6.49 -12.50 -3.23
C ILE A 95 -5.63 -13.77 -3.25
N LYS A 96 -5.27 -14.21 -4.47
CA LYS A 96 -4.50 -15.45 -4.68
C LYS A 96 -3.28 -15.17 -5.54
N ALA A 97 -2.18 -15.84 -5.26
CA ALA A 97 -0.98 -15.82 -6.08
C ALA A 97 -0.34 -17.23 -6.10
N ASN A 98 0.36 -17.54 -7.17
CA ASN A 98 1.08 -18.81 -7.30
C ASN A 98 2.58 -18.53 -7.12
N PRO A 99 3.22 -19.00 -6.03
CA PRO A 99 4.65 -18.81 -5.81
C PRO A 99 5.53 -19.67 -6.72
N ASP A 100 5.00 -20.78 -7.29
CA ASP A 100 5.76 -21.75 -8.06
C ASP A 100 5.80 -21.45 -9.57
N ARG A 101 6.09 -20.17 -9.90
CA ARG A 101 6.27 -19.71 -11.29
C ARG A 101 7.33 -18.60 -11.35
N PRO A 102 7.80 -18.21 -12.56
CA PRO A 102 8.65 -17.04 -12.71
C PRO A 102 8.00 -15.78 -12.12
N ALA A 103 8.81 -14.97 -11.43
CA ALA A 103 8.33 -13.78 -10.75
C ALA A 103 7.75 -12.76 -11.72
N GLN A 104 6.66 -12.14 -11.30
CA GLN A 104 6.04 -10.97 -11.92
C GLN A 104 5.73 -9.96 -10.83
N GLY A 105 5.98 -8.69 -11.10
CA GLY A 105 5.77 -7.64 -10.12
C GLY A 105 5.81 -6.25 -10.72
N HIS A 106 5.79 -5.27 -9.84
CA HIS A 106 5.88 -3.86 -10.22
C HIS A 106 7.16 -3.25 -9.68
N VAL A 107 7.76 -2.39 -10.49
CA VAL A 107 8.83 -1.48 -10.03
C VAL A 107 8.16 -0.35 -9.27
N ILE A 108 8.51 -0.21 -7.99
CA ILE A 108 8.02 0.87 -7.13
C ILE A 108 8.93 2.07 -7.25
N GLU A 109 10.24 1.84 -7.20
CA GLU A 109 11.26 2.87 -7.25
C GLU A 109 12.52 2.34 -7.92
N ALA A 110 13.26 3.23 -8.57
CA ALA A 110 14.58 2.95 -9.07
C ALA A 110 15.49 4.13 -8.79
N SER A 111 16.64 3.87 -8.18
CA SER A 111 17.65 4.87 -7.82
C SER A 111 19.05 4.41 -8.18
N VAL A 112 19.96 5.36 -8.33
CA VAL A 112 21.38 5.07 -8.55
C VAL A 112 22.14 5.41 -7.29
N SER A 113 22.69 4.40 -6.63
CA SER A 113 23.51 4.56 -5.43
C SER A 113 25.01 4.59 -5.80
N GLY A 114 25.70 5.64 -5.35
CA GLY A 114 27.15 5.78 -5.56
C GLY A 114 27.94 4.69 -4.82
N GLY A 115 28.21 3.57 -5.48
CA GLY A 115 28.96 2.44 -4.92
C GLY A 115 28.24 1.09 -4.98
N LYS A 116 26.90 1.06 -4.99
CA LYS A 116 26.12 -0.18 -5.16
C LYS A 116 25.57 -0.35 -6.58
N GLY A 117 25.58 0.70 -7.39
CA GLY A 117 24.99 0.70 -8.73
C GLY A 117 23.51 1.05 -8.75
N VAL A 118 22.75 0.45 -9.66
CA VAL A 118 21.31 0.65 -9.74
C VAL A 118 20.64 -0.20 -8.68
N LEU A 119 19.83 0.44 -7.85
CA LEU A 119 18.96 -0.16 -6.86
C LEU A 119 17.52 -0.04 -7.36
N THR A 120 16.78 -1.11 -7.34
CA THR A 120 15.40 -1.13 -7.80
C THR A 120 14.51 -1.81 -6.76
N THR A 121 13.55 -1.08 -6.22
CA THR A 121 12.54 -1.65 -5.32
C THR A 121 11.42 -2.25 -6.14
N LEU A 122 11.19 -3.53 -5.96
CA LEU A 122 10.16 -4.31 -6.63
C LEU A 122 9.13 -4.79 -5.63
N LEU A 123 7.86 -4.79 -6.02
CA LEU A 123 6.80 -5.53 -5.34
C LEU A 123 6.48 -6.76 -6.16
N VAL A 124 6.82 -7.94 -5.66
CA VAL A 124 6.48 -9.21 -6.29
C VAL A 124 4.98 -9.48 -6.12
N LYS A 125 4.25 -9.60 -7.23
CA LYS A 125 2.81 -9.90 -7.23
C LYS A 125 2.52 -11.39 -7.43
N ASN A 126 3.36 -12.07 -8.17
CA ASN A 126 3.16 -13.48 -8.50
C ASN A 126 4.50 -14.15 -8.77
N GLY A 127 4.60 -15.44 -8.54
CA GLY A 127 5.87 -16.17 -8.63
C GLY A 127 6.83 -15.85 -7.50
N THR A 128 8.02 -16.40 -7.57
CA THR A 128 9.10 -16.13 -6.60
C THR A 128 10.33 -15.63 -7.34
N LEU A 129 10.80 -14.44 -7.00
CA LEU A 129 12.06 -13.89 -7.50
C LEU A 129 13.22 -14.47 -6.67
N ARG A 130 14.28 -14.90 -7.34
CA ARG A 130 15.47 -15.47 -6.67
C ARG A 130 16.74 -14.76 -7.08
N SER A 131 17.71 -14.74 -6.19
CA SER A 131 19.06 -14.31 -6.52
C SER A 131 19.60 -15.13 -7.69
N GLY A 132 20.13 -14.44 -8.71
CA GLY A 132 20.62 -15.06 -9.94
C GLY A 132 19.63 -15.09 -11.08
N ASP A 133 18.36 -14.81 -10.87
CA ASP A 133 17.35 -14.72 -11.93
C ASP A 133 17.64 -13.57 -12.89
N PHE A 134 17.11 -13.67 -14.10
CA PHE A 134 17.09 -12.56 -15.06
C PHE A 134 15.80 -11.76 -14.88
N LEU A 135 15.96 -10.45 -14.72
CA LEU A 135 14.89 -9.48 -14.57
C LEU A 135 14.78 -8.65 -15.85
N ILE A 136 13.53 -8.42 -16.30
CA ILE A 136 13.21 -7.47 -17.37
C ILE A 136 12.24 -6.44 -16.78
N ALA A 137 12.60 -5.16 -16.85
CA ALA A 137 11.79 -4.06 -16.38
C ALA A 137 11.71 -2.96 -17.46
N GLY A 138 10.61 -2.90 -18.18
CA GLY A 138 10.48 -2.01 -19.33
C GLY A 138 11.50 -2.34 -20.44
N GLN A 139 12.39 -1.40 -20.70
CA GLN A 139 13.47 -1.57 -21.69
C GLN A 139 14.78 -2.06 -21.04
N ALA A 140 14.85 -2.09 -19.72
CA ALA A 140 16.03 -2.54 -19.00
C ALA A 140 15.96 -4.03 -18.68
N TYR A 141 17.11 -4.68 -18.70
CA TYR A 141 17.23 -6.06 -18.25
C TYR A 141 18.56 -6.28 -17.53
N GLY A 142 18.60 -7.26 -16.67
CA GLY A 142 19.79 -7.56 -15.90
C GLY A 142 19.64 -8.85 -15.10
N ARG A 143 20.75 -9.25 -14.48
CA ARG A 143 20.75 -10.38 -13.56
C ARG A 143 20.68 -9.87 -12.14
N VAL A 144 19.79 -10.42 -11.33
CA VAL A 144 19.66 -10.15 -9.89
C VAL A 144 20.93 -10.62 -9.19
N ARG A 145 21.74 -9.71 -8.69
CA ARG A 145 22.99 -10.01 -7.97
C ARG A 145 22.76 -10.28 -6.50
N ALA A 146 21.87 -9.48 -5.90
CA ALA A 146 21.48 -9.60 -4.51
C ALA A 146 20.08 -8.99 -4.35
N MET A 147 19.39 -9.43 -3.32
CA MET A 147 18.13 -8.87 -2.87
C MET A 147 18.22 -8.53 -1.39
N LEU A 148 17.59 -7.42 -1.01
CA LEU A 148 17.51 -6.95 0.37
C LEU A 148 16.04 -6.77 0.74
N ASP A 149 15.69 -7.13 1.96
CA ASP A 149 14.35 -6.86 2.52
C ASP A 149 14.21 -5.40 2.97
N ASP A 150 13.08 -5.06 3.57
CA ASP A 150 12.77 -3.73 4.11
C ASP A 150 13.68 -3.31 5.28
N GLN A 151 14.38 -4.25 5.91
CA GLN A 151 15.37 -4.01 6.96
C GLN A 151 16.81 -3.91 6.40
N GLY A 152 16.97 -4.07 5.08
CA GLY A 152 18.28 -4.07 4.42
C GLY A 152 19.06 -5.37 4.61
N LEU A 153 18.41 -6.44 5.06
CA LEU A 153 19.02 -7.76 5.22
C LEU A 153 18.96 -8.52 3.89
N LYS A 154 20.03 -9.27 3.60
CA LYS A 154 20.10 -10.05 2.38
C LYS A 154 19.14 -11.23 2.43
N VAL A 155 18.34 -11.38 1.35
CA VAL A 155 17.41 -12.48 1.15
C VAL A 155 17.70 -13.20 -0.16
N ASP A 156 17.46 -14.52 -0.19
CA ASP A 156 17.71 -15.35 -1.37
C ASP A 156 16.48 -15.51 -2.27
N GLY A 157 15.30 -15.20 -1.75
CA GLY A 157 14.03 -15.29 -2.48
C GLY A 157 12.99 -14.31 -1.97
N ALA A 158 12.17 -13.80 -2.88
CA ALA A 158 11.03 -12.93 -2.59
C ALA A 158 9.76 -13.55 -3.20
N PRO A 159 8.88 -14.15 -2.38
CA PRO A 159 7.61 -14.71 -2.80
C PRO A 159 6.58 -13.61 -3.11
N PRO A 160 5.34 -13.97 -3.53
CA PRO A 160 4.26 -12.99 -3.74
C PRO A 160 4.01 -12.11 -2.51
N ALA A 161 3.56 -10.88 -2.75
CA ALA A 161 3.28 -9.82 -1.77
C ALA A 161 4.52 -9.34 -1.00
N THR A 162 5.72 -9.61 -1.50
CA THR A 162 6.97 -9.22 -0.84
C THR A 162 7.61 -8.05 -1.57
N PRO A 163 7.81 -6.89 -0.92
CA PRO A 163 8.67 -5.83 -1.42
C PRO A 163 10.13 -6.24 -1.26
N VAL A 164 10.95 -5.98 -2.26
CA VAL A 164 12.37 -6.34 -2.23
C VAL A 164 13.19 -5.33 -3.02
N GLU A 165 14.33 -4.92 -2.46
CA GLU A 165 15.32 -4.10 -3.15
C GLU A 165 16.29 -5.00 -3.91
N VAL A 166 16.46 -4.75 -5.19
CA VAL A 166 17.26 -5.58 -6.11
C VAL A 166 18.48 -4.79 -6.60
N LEU A 167 19.62 -5.48 -6.60
CA LEU A 167 20.91 -4.99 -7.12
C LEU A 167 21.32 -5.74 -8.38
#